data_c1cdc43656769cf09a7232fb0ae13ab0
#
_entry.id   c1cdc43656769cf09a7232fb0ae13ab0
#
_cell.length_a   1.000
_cell.length_b   1.000
_cell.length_c   1.000
_cell.angle_alpha   90.00
_cell.angle_beta   90.00
_cell.angle_gamma   90.00
#
_symmetry.space_group_name_H-M   'P 1'
#
loop_
_entity.id
_entity.type
_entity.pdbx_description
1 polymer ?
#
loop_
_entity_poly.entity_id
_entity_poly.type
_entity_poly.pdbx_seq_one_letter_code
_entity_poly.pdbx_strand_id
1 'polypeptide(L)'
;MKKNICVFGGSVSGKNLKYKKTAKIIGKTIAENNFNLVFGGGQNGIMGAVSRSCIENGATTIGIIPHFLLKKDIKDLAHSKKFNTKLIQTETMHQRKKLMYDKSDGFIILPGGIGTLDECFEVLTWCQLSQIK
;
A
#
# COMPACT_ATOMS: atom_id res chain seq x y z
N MET A 1 -14.57 2.05 -14.54
CA MET A 1 -13.86 1.31 -13.46
C MET A 1 -12.79 2.18 -12.84
N LYS A 2 -12.73 2.20 -11.52
CA LYS A 2 -11.67 2.92 -10.82
C LYS A 2 -10.33 2.21 -11.03
N LYS A 3 -9.28 2.97 -11.24
CA LYS A 3 -7.92 2.44 -11.32
C LYS A 3 -7.33 2.27 -9.94
N ASN A 4 -6.41 1.34 -9.81
CA ASN A 4 -5.73 1.01 -8.57
C ASN A 4 -4.30 1.54 -8.59
N ILE A 5 -3.94 2.30 -7.57
CA ILE A 5 -2.58 2.80 -7.38
C ILE A 5 -1.97 2.05 -6.20
N CYS A 6 -0.86 1.37 -6.45
CA CYS A 6 -0.10 0.67 -5.42
C CYS A 6 0.94 1.59 -4.83
N VAL A 7 1.03 1.64 -3.51
CA VAL A 7 2.03 2.45 -2.81
C VAL A 7 2.90 1.54 -1.95
N PHE A 8 4.21 1.67 -2.12
CA PHE A 8 5.21 1.02 -1.27
C PHE A 8 5.89 2.07 -0.40
N GLY A 9 6.13 1.76 0.85
CA GLY A 9 6.79 2.67 1.77
C GLY A 9 7.13 2.02 3.10
N GLY A 10 7.81 2.77 3.96
CA GLY A 10 8.25 2.25 5.26
C GLY A 10 7.10 2.02 6.24
N SER A 11 7.24 0.96 7.03
CA SER A 11 6.31 0.64 8.12
C SER A 11 6.67 1.34 9.43
N VAL A 12 7.82 2.00 9.49
CA VAL A 12 8.30 2.73 10.66
C VAL A 12 8.30 4.22 10.34
N SER A 13 7.78 5.02 11.25
CA SER A 13 7.81 6.48 11.11
C SER A 13 9.25 6.97 11.14
N GLY A 14 9.68 7.62 10.08
CA GLY A 14 10.95 8.31 10.06
C GLY A 14 10.93 9.53 10.99
N LYS A 15 12.11 10.05 11.32
CA LYS A 15 12.25 11.26 12.14
C LYS A 15 11.82 12.54 11.41
N ASN A 16 11.61 12.45 10.10
CA ASN A 16 11.30 13.63 9.28
C ASN A 16 9.80 13.78 9.08
N LEU A 17 9.23 14.81 9.67
CA LEU A 17 7.81 15.14 9.56
C LEU A 17 7.36 15.44 8.13
N LYS A 18 8.28 15.83 7.23
CA LYS A 18 7.96 16.08 5.82
C LYS A 18 7.41 14.82 5.15
N TYR A 19 7.92 13.65 5.48
CA TYR A 19 7.46 12.39 4.89
C TYR A 19 6.02 12.08 5.29
N LYS A 20 5.64 12.38 6.53
CA LYS A 20 4.26 12.20 6.98
C LYS A 20 3.29 13.15 6.26
N LYS A 21 3.71 14.41 6.08
CA LYS A 21 2.91 15.39 5.35
C LYS A 21 2.73 14.98 3.89
N THR A 22 3.82 14.53 3.26
CA THR A 22 3.79 14.04 1.88
C THR A 22 2.85 12.82 1.77
N ALA A 23 2.93 11.89 2.71
CA ALA A 23 2.04 10.73 2.74
C ALA A 23 0.57 11.12 2.81
N LYS A 24 0.23 12.10 3.63
CA LYS A 24 -1.13 12.64 3.72
C LYS A 24 -1.60 13.25 2.41
N ILE A 25 -0.74 14.02 1.75
CA ILE A 25 -1.05 14.65 0.46
C ILE A 25 -1.27 13.58 -0.61
N ILE A 26 -0.44 12.56 -0.64
CA ILE A 26 -0.56 11.45 -1.58
C ILE A 26 -1.89 10.73 -1.40
N GLY A 27 -2.25 10.39 -0.16
CA GLY A 27 -3.52 9.73 0.13
C GLY A 27 -4.72 10.56 -0.29
N LYS A 28 -4.69 11.85 0.00
CA LYS A 28 -5.74 12.79 -0.42
C LYS A 28 -5.82 12.87 -1.94
N THR A 29 -4.69 12.96 -2.62
CA THR A 29 -4.64 13.04 -4.09
C THR A 29 -5.18 11.77 -4.74
N ILE A 30 -4.86 10.61 -4.20
CA ILE A 30 -5.41 9.33 -4.66
C ILE A 30 -6.94 9.35 -4.57
N ALA A 31 -7.47 9.77 -3.44
CA ALA A 31 -8.90 9.84 -3.21
C ALA A 31 -9.59 10.86 -4.13
N GLU A 32 -9.02 12.05 -4.26
CA GLU A 32 -9.58 13.12 -5.08
C GLU A 32 -9.62 12.78 -6.57
N ASN A 33 -8.70 11.94 -7.03
CA ASN A 33 -8.66 11.48 -8.42
C ASN A 33 -9.47 10.20 -8.63
N ASN A 34 -10.20 9.77 -7.63
CA ASN A 34 -11.10 8.63 -7.73
C ASN A 34 -10.37 7.30 -7.96
N PHE A 35 -9.16 7.17 -7.41
CA PHE A 35 -8.38 5.93 -7.44
C PHE A 35 -8.62 5.11 -6.18
N ASN A 36 -8.37 3.80 -6.27
CA ASN A 36 -8.26 2.93 -5.12
C ASN A 36 -6.78 2.82 -4.71
N LEU A 37 -6.53 2.61 -3.43
CA LEU A 37 -5.19 2.33 -2.93
C LEU A 37 -4.99 0.82 -2.81
N VAL A 38 -3.87 0.32 -3.33
CA VAL A 38 -3.39 -1.05 -3.08
C VAL A 38 -2.11 -0.93 -2.24
N PHE A 39 -2.05 -1.66 -1.13
CA PHE A 39 -0.90 -1.58 -0.23
C PHE A 39 -0.74 -2.88 0.57
N GLY A 40 0.28 -2.94 1.38
CA GLY A 40 0.62 -4.14 2.14
C GLY A 40 -0.19 -4.39 3.41
N GLY A 41 -1.21 -3.57 3.70
CA GLY A 41 -2.10 -3.79 4.83
C GLY A 41 -1.63 -3.23 6.17
N GLY A 42 -0.38 -2.75 6.28
CA GLY A 42 0.14 -2.20 7.52
C GLY A 42 -0.45 -0.84 7.88
N GLN A 43 -0.58 -0.57 9.16
CA GLN A 43 -1.18 0.67 9.66
C GLN A 43 -0.15 1.63 10.28
N ASN A 44 1.12 1.26 10.25
CA ASN A 44 2.20 2.02 10.87
C ASN A 44 3.04 2.79 9.85
N GLY A 45 3.72 3.82 10.34
CA GLY A 45 4.67 4.59 9.55
C GLY A 45 4.05 5.36 8.40
N ILE A 46 4.83 5.53 7.34
CA ILE A 46 4.41 6.26 6.14
C ILE A 46 3.23 5.58 5.46
N MET A 47 3.25 4.24 5.38
CA MET A 47 2.16 3.49 4.77
C MET A 47 0.85 3.65 5.53
N GLY A 48 0.90 3.63 6.86
CA GLY A 48 -0.27 3.89 7.67
C GLY A 48 -0.83 5.29 7.44
N ALA A 49 0.03 6.28 7.28
CA ALA A 49 -0.38 7.66 7.02
C ALA A 49 -1.07 7.79 5.65
N VAL A 50 -0.54 7.15 4.61
CA VAL A 50 -1.16 7.13 3.28
C VAL A 50 -2.53 6.45 3.33
N SER A 51 -2.61 5.29 3.96
CA SER A 51 -3.84 4.51 4.07
C SER A 51 -4.93 5.30 4.82
N ARG A 52 -4.60 5.88 5.97
CA ARG A 52 -5.55 6.68 6.73
C ARG A 52 -6.04 7.89 5.94
N SER A 53 -5.13 8.56 5.24
CA SER A 53 -5.49 9.72 4.42
C SER A 53 -6.43 9.34 3.27
N CYS A 54 -6.19 8.21 2.61
CA CYS A 54 -7.10 7.68 1.60
C CYS A 54 -8.50 7.45 2.18
N ILE A 55 -8.57 6.77 3.32
CA ILE A 55 -9.83 6.43 3.98
C ILE A 55 -10.58 7.69 4.39
N GLU A 56 -9.88 8.64 5.03
CA GLU A 56 -10.47 9.90 5.48
C GLU A 56 -11.05 10.73 4.34
N ASN A 57 -10.49 10.58 3.15
CA ASN A 57 -10.94 11.31 1.96
C ASN A 57 -11.85 10.47 1.05
N GLY A 58 -12.33 9.33 1.52
CA GLY A 58 -13.37 8.55 0.86
C GLY A 58 -12.89 7.51 -0.15
N ALA A 59 -11.59 7.26 -0.25
CA ALA A 59 -11.07 6.23 -1.15
C ALA A 59 -11.26 4.83 -0.58
N THR A 60 -11.41 3.85 -1.46
CA THR A 60 -11.37 2.44 -1.10
C THR A 60 -9.92 1.99 -1.03
N THR A 61 -9.56 1.26 0.02
CA THR A 61 -8.21 0.71 0.18
C THR A 61 -8.26 -0.82 0.09
N ILE A 62 -7.24 -1.40 -0.52
CA ILE A 62 -7.10 -2.84 -0.68
C ILE A 62 -5.77 -3.24 -0.06
N GLY A 63 -5.82 -3.87 1.11
CA GLY A 63 -4.64 -4.38 1.79
C GLY A 63 -4.38 -5.83 1.41
N ILE A 64 -3.16 -6.14 1.02
CA ILE A 64 -2.75 -7.49 0.66
C ILE A 64 -1.66 -7.92 1.63
N ILE A 65 -1.96 -8.91 2.47
CA ILE A 65 -1.08 -9.30 3.56
C ILE A 65 -0.93 -10.82 3.64
N PRO A 66 0.30 -11.35 3.81
CA PRO A 66 0.49 -12.76 4.01
C PRO A 66 -0.12 -13.21 5.33
N HIS A 67 -0.67 -14.40 5.34
CA HIS A 67 -1.34 -14.97 6.51
C HIS A 67 -0.48 -14.95 7.78
N PHE A 68 0.82 -15.21 7.66
CA PHE A 68 1.71 -15.22 8.82
C PHE A 68 1.94 -13.85 9.45
N LEU A 69 1.68 -12.76 8.74
CA LEU A 69 1.78 -11.40 9.27
C LEU A 69 0.48 -10.91 9.92
N LEU A 70 -0.63 -11.58 9.66
CA LEU A 70 -1.94 -11.20 10.17
C LEU A 70 -2.01 -11.18 11.69
N LYS A 71 -1.33 -12.07 12.36
CA LYS A 71 -1.33 -12.14 13.83
C LYS A 71 -0.72 -10.90 14.50
N LYS A 72 0.16 -10.20 13.78
CA LYS A 72 0.77 -8.96 14.29
C LYS A 72 -0.15 -7.75 14.13
N ASP A 73 -1.10 -7.83 13.20
CA ASP A 73 -1.93 -6.71 12.79
C ASP A 73 -3.42 -6.92 13.06
N ILE A 74 -3.77 -7.79 14.03
CA ILE A 74 -5.17 -8.08 14.38
C ILE A 74 -5.95 -6.82 14.77
N LYS A 75 -5.30 -5.89 15.46
CA LYS A 75 -5.91 -4.60 15.81
C LYS A 75 -6.24 -3.77 14.57
N ASP A 76 -5.39 -3.88 13.57
CA ASP A 76 -5.56 -3.17 12.30
C ASP A 76 -6.69 -3.77 11.46
N LEU A 77 -6.92 -5.07 11.58
CA LEU A 77 -8.05 -5.75 10.94
C LEU A 77 -9.40 -5.22 11.42
N ALA A 78 -9.55 -5.01 12.72
CA ALA A 78 -10.77 -4.44 13.29
C ALA A 78 -11.00 -3.02 12.78
N HIS A 79 -9.93 -2.25 12.62
CA HIS A 79 -9.95 -0.90 12.06
C HIS A 79 -10.34 -0.93 10.57
N SER A 80 -9.80 -1.88 9.81
CA SER A 80 -10.06 -2.07 8.39
C SER A 80 -11.54 -2.32 8.09
N LYS A 81 -12.21 -3.10 8.89
CA LYS A 81 -13.64 -3.40 8.73
C LYS A 81 -14.51 -2.15 8.86
N LYS A 82 -14.04 -1.15 9.60
CA LYS A 82 -14.80 0.07 9.89
C LYS A 82 -14.73 1.10 8.76
N PHE A 83 -13.71 1.04 7.89
CA PHE A 83 -13.37 2.12 6.97
C PHE A 83 -13.27 1.73 5.49
N ASN A 84 -14.13 0.83 5.03
CA ASN A 84 -14.15 0.49 3.59
C ASN A 84 -12.84 -0.11 3.06
N THR A 85 -12.09 -0.78 3.91
CA THR A 85 -10.85 -1.45 3.51
C THR A 85 -11.14 -2.92 3.20
N LYS A 86 -10.72 -3.37 2.04
CA LYS A 86 -10.74 -4.78 1.68
C LYS A 86 -9.41 -5.40 2.05
N LEU A 87 -9.43 -6.54 2.73
CA LEU A 87 -8.22 -7.24 3.11
C LEU A 87 -8.15 -8.57 2.35
N ILE A 88 -7.06 -8.76 1.62
CA ILE A 88 -6.80 -10.00 0.89
C ILE A 88 -5.63 -10.71 1.53
N GLN A 89 -5.83 -11.97 1.93
CA GLN A 89 -4.79 -12.78 2.53
C GLN A 89 -4.08 -13.60 1.47
N THR A 90 -2.75 -13.67 1.59
CA THR A 90 -1.93 -14.56 0.77
C THR A 90 -1.19 -15.56 1.64
N GLU A 91 -0.71 -16.65 1.06
CA GLU A 91 0.04 -17.67 1.80
C GLU A 91 1.52 -17.30 1.93
N THR A 92 2.08 -16.64 0.93
CA THR A 92 3.51 -16.29 0.88
C THR A 92 3.72 -14.82 0.52
N MET A 93 4.92 -14.32 0.82
CA MET A 93 5.34 -12.98 0.38
C MET A 93 5.38 -12.86 -1.14
N HIS A 94 5.77 -13.93 -1.82
CA HIS A 94 5.82 -13.94 -3.27
C HIS A 94 4.42 -13.77 -3.89
N GLN A 95 3.43 -14.47 -3.37
CA GLN A 95 2.04 -14.31 -3.80
C GLN A 95 1.52 -12.90 -3.54
N ARG A 96 1.90 -12.30 -2.39
CA ARG A 96 1.54 -10.94 -2.04
C ARG A 96 2.03 -9.95 -3.10
N LYS A 97 3.32 -10.01 -3.43
CA LYS A 97 3.92 -9.12 -4.43
C LYS A 97 3.27 -9.28 -5.79
N LYS A 98 3.10 -10.51 -6.25
CA LYS A 98 2.47 -10.77 -7.54
C LYS A 98 1.05 -10.23 -7.60
N LEU A 99 0.26 -10.42 -6.54
CA LEU A 99 -1.11 -9.95 -6.48
C LEU A 99 -1.17 -8.41 -6.47
N MET A 100 -0.25 -7.76 -5.77
CA MET A 100 -0.15 -6.30 -5.77
C MET A 100 0.13 -5.77 -7.17
N TYR A 101 1.04 -6.40 -7.91
CA TYR A 101 1.33 -6.01 -9.29
C TYR A 101 0.15 -6.26 -10.22
N ASP A 102 -0.46 -7.44 -10.14
CA ASP A 102 -1.57 -7.80 -11.02
C ASP A 102 -2.79 -6.89 -10.82
N LYS A 103 -3.01 -6.39 -9.61
CA LYS A 103 -4.16 -5.53 -9.29
C LYS A 103 -3.92 -4.06 -9.55
N SER A 104 -2.70 -3.66 -9.82
CA SER A 104 -2.34 -2.23 -9.84
C SER A 104 -2.11 -1.70 -11.24
N ASP A 105 -2.59 -0.48 -11.48
CA ASP A 105 -2.43 0.24 -12.74
C ASP A 105 -1.23 1.19 -12.69
N GLY A 106 -0.79 1.58 -11.50
CA GLY A 106 0.36 2.45 -11.30
C GLY A 106 0.96 2.24 -9.92
N PHE A 107 2.18 2.73 -9.74
CA PHE A 107 2.95 2.51 -8.52
C PHE A 107 3.57 3.80 -8.02
N ILE A 108 3.56 4.01 -6.71
CA ILE A 108 4.25 5.10 -6.04
C ILE A 108 5.19 4.49 -5.01
N ILE A 109 6.45 4.86 -5.06
CA ILE A 109 7.47 4.38 -4.12
C ILE A 109 7.85 5.51 -3.18
N LEU A 110 7.63 5.32 -1.90
CA LEU A 110 7.98 6.28 -0.84
C LEU A 110 9.20 5.79 -0.08
N PRO A 111 9.87 6.68 0.68
CA PRO A 111 11.02 6.27 1.48
C PRO A 111 10.70 5.11 2.41
N GLY A 112 11.61 4.16 2.51
CA GLY A 112 11.45 2.99 3.35
C GLY A 112 12.75 2.22 3.49
N GLY A 113 12.67 1.05 4.10
CA GLY A 113 13.82 0.19 4.30
C GLY A 113 14.10 -0.74 3.12
N ILE A 114 14.83 -1.80 3.41
CA ILE A 114 15.24 -2.79 2.40
C ILE A 114 14.06 -3.46 1.69
N GLY A 115 12.97 -3.70 2.41
CA GLY A 115 11.77 -4.27 1.80
C GLY A 115 11.15 -3.39 0.71
N THR A 116 11.17 -2.07 0.93
CA THR A 116 10.68 -1.11 -0.06
C THR A 116 11.59 -1.09 -1.29
N LEU A 117 12.91 -1.17 -1.10
CA LEU A 117 13.86 -1.26 -2.20
C LEU A 117 13.67 -2.54 -3.01
N ASP A 118 13.47 -3.66 -2.36
CA ASP A 118 13.18 -4.94 -3.01
C ASP A 118 11.94 -4.83 -3.90
N GLU A 119 10.85 -4.28 -3.37
CA GLU A 119 9.61 -4.08 -4.11
C GLU A 119 9.80 -3.13 -5.29
N CYS A 120 10.55 -2.04 -5.10
CA CYS A 120 10.87 -1.08 -6.15
C CYS A 120 11.64 -1.72 -7.30
N PHE A 121 12.71 -2.45 -7.00
CA PHE A 121 13.51 -3.10 -8.02
C PHE A 121 12.75 -4.21 -8.74
N GLU A 122 11.89 -4.92 -8.05
CA GLU A 122 11.05 -5.95 -8.67
C GLU A 122 10.06 -5.35 -9.66
N VAL A 123 9.40 -4.24 -9.30
CA VAL A 123 8.52 -3.51 -10.23
C VAL A 123 9.27 -3.07 -11.46
N LEU A 124 10.45 -2.48 -11.29
CA LEU A 124 11.28 -2.02 -12.41
C LEU A 124 11.69 -3.18 -13.32
N THR A 125 12.06 -4.32 -12.74
CA THR A 125 12.42 -5.51 -13.47
C THR A 125 11.24 -6.03 -14.29
N TRP A 126 10.06 -6.10 -13.72
CA TRP A 126 8.87 -6.57 -14.41
C TRP A 126 8.44 -5.62 -15.53
N CYS A 127 8.61 -4.30 -15.32
CA CYS A 127 8.39 -3.33 -16.39
C CYS A 127 9.37 -3.55 -17.57
N GLN A 128 10.65 -3.79 -17.25
CA GLN A 128 11.66 -4.08 -18.27
C GLN A 128 11.34 -5.33 -19.05
N LEU A 129 10.80 -6.35 -18.41
CA LEU A 129 10.41 -7.61 -19.04
C LEU A 129 9.02 -7.55 -19.68
N SER A 130 8.38 -6.39 -19.69
CA SER A 130 7.02 -6.17 -20.22
C SER A 130 5.93 -7.00 -19.53
N GLN A 131 6.16 -7.36 -18.27
CA GLN A 131 5.17 -8.05 -17.44
C GLN A 131 4.14 -7.10 -16.86
N ILE A 132 4.49 -5.80 -16.81
CA ILE A 132 3.61 -4.70 -16.37
C ILE A 132 3.65 -3.63 -17.46
N LYS A 133 2.51 -3.11 -17.80
CA LYS A 133 2.42 -2.03 -18.77
C LYS A 133 2.34 -0.66 -18.11
#